data_6d4f81f17f6b432ceccc6d822e5a6640
#
_entry.id   6d4f81f17f6b432ceccc6d822e5a6640
#
_cell.length_a   1.000
_cell.length_b   1.000
_cell.length_c   1.000
_cell.angle_alpha   90.00
_cell.angle_beta   90.00
_cell.angle_gamma   90.00
#
_symmetry.space_group_name_H-M   'P 1'
#
loop_
_entity.id
_entity.type
_entity.pdbx_description
1 polymer ?
#
loop_
_entity_poly.entity_id
_entity_poly.type
_entity_poly.pdbx_seq_one_letter_code
_entity_poly.pdbx_strand_id
1 'polypeptide(L)'
;MNSVVAEATGVGEFQLRIDTGEHSFLMDEPLELGGLGTGPNPFDLMCAAIAGCTLMTMRLYAAHKGWTLGQLRVRVAHSKGKRGARDRFDRTLDLGEVTAEQREGLVRIARRCPVHLLLERGAELTDSVAESPLLAAVADTDHAADIEELCKAAD
;
A
#
# COMPACT_ATOMS: atom_id res chain seq x y z
N MET A 1 17.14 -0.10 0.87
CA MET A 1 16.36 0.15 -0.38
C MET A 1 15.52 -1.08 -0.67
N ASN A 2 14.21 -0.91 -0.78
CA ASN A 2 13.30 -1.99 -1.14
C ASN A 2 13.33 -2.20 -2.65
N SER A 3 13.47 -3.43 -3.11
CA SER A 3 13.32 -3.76 -4.52
C SER A 3 12.42 -4.98 -4.69
N VAL A 4 11.64 -4.95 -5.75
CA VAL A 4 10.72 -6.01 -6.14
C VAL A 4 11.05 -6.40 -7.57
N VAL A 5 11.04 -7.68 -7.86
CA VAL A 5 11.19 -8.19 -9.23
C VAL A 5 9.87 -8.82 -9.67
N ALA A 6 9.41 -8.44 -10.86
CA ALA A 6 8.29 -9.06 -11.53
C ALA A 6 8.80 -9.87 -12.72
N GLU A 7 8.41 -11.13 -12.80
CA GLU A 7 8.81 -12.05 -13.86
C GLU A 7 7.59 -12.71 -14.48
N ALA A 8 7.53 -12.74 -15.83
CA ALA A 8 6.47 -13.45 -16.53
C ALA A 8 6.59 -14.96 -16.28
N THR A 9 5.49 -15.59 -15.87
CA THR A 9 5.48 -17.05 -15.61
C THR A 9 5.46 -17.90 -16.89
N GLY A 10 5.11 -17.29 -18.01
CA GLY A 10 4.83 -18.01 -19.27
C GLY A 10 3.47 -18.70 -19.29
N VAL A 11 2.65 -18.51 -18.27
CA VAL A 11 1.29 -19.04 -18.17
C VAL A 11 0.29 -17.91 -18.41
N GLY A 12 -0.43 -17.95 -19.55
CA GLY A 12 -1.27 -16.82 -19.97
C GLY A 12 -0.45 -15.59 -20.37
N GLU A 13 -1.14 -14.49 -20.65
CA GLU A 13 -0.50 -13.25 -21.11
C GLU A 13 -0.14 -12.31 -19.97
N PHE A 14 -0.85 -12.35 -18.83
CA PHE A 14 -0.76 -11.39 -17.75
C PHE A 14 -0.22 -11.96 -16.44
N GLN A 15 -0.10 -13.29 -16.32
CA GLN A 15 0.35 -13.89 -15.08
C GLN A 15 1.85 -13.62 -14.84
N LEU A 16 2.12 -12.98 -13.71
CA LEU A 16 3.46 -12.65 -13.24
C LEU A 16 3.72 -13.30 -11.88
N ARG A 17 4.96 -13.66 -11.63
CA ARG A 17 5.46 -13.92 -10.29
C ARG A 17 6.12 -12.65 -9.77
N ILE A 18 5.69 -12.21 -8.60
CA ILE A 18 6.26 -11.09 -7.89
C ILE A 18 7.13 -11.61 -6.77
N ASP A 19 8.36 -11.16 -6.71
CA ASP A 19 9.34 -11.51 -5.68
C ASP A 19 9.76 -10.25 -4.93
N THR A 20 9.62 -10.26 -3.61
CA THR A 20 10.00 -9.15 -2.71
C THR A 20 11.26 -9.49 -1.90
N GLY A 21 11.97 -10.55 -2.25
CA GLY A 21 13.14 -11.07 -1.55
C GLY A 21 12.78 -12.13 -0.51
N GLU A 22 11.89 -11.85 0.43
CA GLU A 22 11.45 -12.83 1.45
C GLU A 22 10.13 -13.52 1.10
N HIS A 23 9.30 -12.88 0.28
CA HIS A 23 7.99 -13.38 -0.09
C HIS A 23 7.80 -13.35 -1.59
N SER A 24 6.99 -14.26 -2.10
CA SER A 24 6.56 -14.24 -3.49
C SER A 24 5.06 -14.53 -3.59
N PHE A 25 4.43 -13.97 -4.63
CA PHE A 25 3.03 -14.19 -4.93
C PHE A 25 2.78 -14.02 -6.43
N LEU A 26 1.62 -14.48 -6.90
CA LEU A 26 1.18 -14.26 -8.28
C LEU A 26 0.43 -12.94 -8.38
N MET A 27 0.64 -12.23 -9.48
CA MET A 27 -0.13 -11.08 -9.92
C MET A 27 -0.71 -11.39 -11.30
N ASP A 28 -1.96 -11.01 -11.55
CA ASP A 28 -2.64 -11.33 -12.80
C ASP A 28 -3.76 -10.33 -13.06
N GLU A 29 -4.34 -10.36 -14.26
CA GLU A 29 -5.56 -9.63 -14.57
C GLU A 29 -6.79 -10.54 -14.40
N PRO A 30 -7.98 -9.97 -14.18
CA PRO A 30 -9.22 -10.75 -14.11
C PRO A 30 -9.57 -11.38 -15.47
N LEU A 31 -10.41 -12.41 -15.42
CA LEU A 31 -10.83 -13.19 -16.61
C LEU A 31 -11.46 -12.29 -17.69
N GLU A 32 -12.21 -11.28 -17.29
CA GLU A 32 -12.90 -10.35 -18.20
C GLU A 32 -11.93 -9.49 -19.02
N LEU A 33 -10.68 -9.35 -18.53
CA LEU A 33 -9.61 -8.63 -19.24
C LEU A 33 -8.60 -9.55 -19.93
N GLY A 34 -8.88 -10.86 -19.97
CA GLY A 34 -8.04 -11.87 -20.61
C GLY A 34 -6.97 -12.46 -19.70
N GLY A 35 -6.99 -12.16 -18.41
CA GLY A 35 -6.17 -12.82 -17.41
C GLY A 35 -6.73 -14.18 -16.99
N LEU A 36 -6.05 -14.84 -16.05
CA LEU A 36 -6.47 -16.11 -15.46
C LEU A 36 -7.08 -15.94 -14.06
N GLY A 37 -7.09 -14.72 -13.52
CA GLY A 37 -7.60 -14.42 -12.18
C GLY A 37 -6.82 -15.12 -11.06
N THR A 38 -5.54 -15.40 -11.25
CA THR A 38 -4.72 -16.18 -10.30
C THR A 38 -4.07 -15.34 -9.20
N GLY A 39 -4.24 -14.01 -9.25
CA GLY A 39 -3.71 -13.09 -8.26
C GLY A 39 -4.36 -11.70 -8.36
N PRO A 40 -4.03 -10.78 -7.44
CA PRO A 40 -4.49 -9.40 -7.52
C PRO A 40 -3.90 -8.69 -8.73
N ASN A 41 -4.64 -7.74 -9.30
CA ASN A 41 -4.11 -6.88 -10.36
C ASN A 41 -3.25 -5.72 -9.77
N PRO A 42 -2.52 -4.97 -10.61
CA PRO A 42 -1.64 -3.89 -10.13
C PRO A 42 -2.37 -2.81 -9.30
N PHE A 43 -3.60 -2.43 -9.66
CA PHE A 43 -4.37 -1.43 -8.91
C PHE A 43 -4.92 -1.97 -7.58
N ASP A 44 -5.20 -3.28 -7.50
CA ASP A 44 -5.54 -3.94 -6.22
C ASP A 44 -4.36 -3.84 -5.25
N LEU A 45 -3.13 -4.04 -5.75
CA LEU A 45 -1.92 -3.91 -4.94
C LEU A 45 -1.66 -2.47 -4.49
N MET A 46 -1.93 -1.48 -5.33
CA MET A 46 -1.89 -0.08 -4.92
C MET A 46 -2.93 0.23 -3.84
N CYS A 47 -4.16 -0.24 -4.01
CA CYS A 47 -5.20 -0.10 -2.98
C CYS A 47 -4.81 -0.81 -1.68
N ALA A 48 -4.24 -2.02 -1.77
CA ALA A 48 -3.76 -2.78 -0.62
C ALA A 48 -2.62 -2.06 0.12
N ALA A 49 -1.67 -1.49 -0.61
CA ALA A 49 -0.57 -0.70 -0.03
C ALA A 49 -1.10 0.52 0.75
N ILE A 50 -2.04 1.27 0.17
CA ILE A 50 -2.67 2.42 0.85
C ILE A 50 -3.44 1.96 2.09
N ALA A 51 -4.25 0.91 1.97
CA ALA A 51 -5.06 0.40 3.07
C ALA A 51 -4.20 -0.14 4.21
N GLY A 52 -3.22 -0.98 3.88
CA GLY A 52 -2.30 -1.59 4.84
C GLY A 52 -1.47 -0.54 5.57
N CYS A 53 -0.81 0.36 4.84
CA CYS A 53 -0.02 1.44 5.43
C CYS A 53 -0.86 2.33 6.35
N THR A 54 -2.08 2.70 5.92
CA THR A 54 -3.02 3.48 6.76
C THR A 54 -3.35 2.74 8.06
N LEU A 55 -3.68 1.46 7.97
CA LEU A 55 -4.07 0.66 9.14
C LEU A 55 -2.89 0.47 10.10
N MET A 56 -1.69 0.17 9.58
CA MET A 56 -0.46 0.07 10.39
C MET A 56 -0.16 1.38 11.11
N THR A 57 -0.26 2.52 10.42
CA THR A 57 -0.05 3.85 11.01
C THR A 57 -1.05 4.13 12.13
N MET A 58 -2.35 3.85 11.93
CA MET A 58 -3.36 4.03 12.98
C MET A 58 -3.10 3.14 14.20
N ARG A 59 -2.71 1.88 13.98
CA ARG A 59 -2.43 0.94 15.08
C ARG A 59 -1.21 1.36 15.89
N LEU A 60 -0.14 1.78 15.22
CA LEU A 60 1.07 2.24 15.89
C LEU A 60 0.80 3.52 16.71
N TYR A 61 0.08 4.47 16.14
CA TYR A 61 -0.36 5.68 16.84
C TYR A 61 -1.19 5.36 18.08
N ALA A 62 -2.17 4.46 17.97
CA ALA A 62 -2.96 4.03 19.10
C ALA A 62 -2.12 3.38 20.21
N ALA A 63 -1.11 2.57 19.83
CA ALA A 63 -0.18 1.97 20.78
C ALA A 63 0.64 3.04 21.51
N HIS A 64 1.14 4.08 20.83
CA HIS A 64 1.83 5.20 21.46
C HIS A 64 0.95 5.98 22.44
N LYS A 65 -0.34 6.09 22.14
CA LYS A 65 -1.32 6.74 23.04
C LYS A 65 -1.83 5.82 24.17
N GLY A 66 -1.40 4.56 24.21
CA GLY A 66 -1.89 3.58 25.19
C GLY A 66 -3.37 3.21 24.95
N TRP A 67 -3.90 3.39 23.75
CA TRP A 67 -5.28 3.06 23.43
C TRP A 67 -5.44 1.60 23.07
N THR A 68 -6.36 0.92 23.76
CA THR A 68 -6.82 -0.40 23.35
C THR A 68 -7.97 -0.24 22.37
N LEU A 69 -7.76 -0.66 21.13
CA LEU A 69 -8.76 -0.58 20.07
C LEU A 69 -9.28 -1.96 19.71
N GLY A 70 -10.55 -2.02 19.34
CA GLY A 70 -11.15 -3.19 18.72
C GLY A 70 -10.63 -3.41 17.30
N GLN A 71 -11.39 -4.12 16.49
CA GLN A 71 -11.05 -4.38 15.09
C GLN A 71 -11.22 -3.11 14.26
N LEU A 72 -10.13 -2.68 13.63
CA LEU A 72 -10.13 -1.61 12.64
C LEU A 72 -10.12 -2.20 11.23
N ARG A 73 -10.78 -1.54 10.30
CA ARG A 73 -10.74 -1.89 8.86
C ARG A 73 -10.54 -0.63 8.02
N VAL A 74 -9.84 -0.79 6.90
CA VAL A 74 -9.66 0.26 5.90
C VAL A 74 -10.04 -0.31 4.55
N ARG A 75 -10.96 0.36 3.87
CA ARG A 75 -11.29 0.08 2.47
C ARG A 75 -10.73 1.20 1.61
N VAL A 76 -10.09 0.82 0.50
CA VAL A 76 -9.65 1.75 -0.54
C VAL A 76 -10.30 1.33 -1.86
N ALA A 77 -10.82 2.30 -2.59
CA ALA A 77 -11.36 2.12 -3.93
C ALA A 77 -10.63 3.04 -4.90
N HIS A 78 -10.23 2.52 -6.04
CA HIS A 78 -9.61 3.26 -7.13
C HIS A 78 -10.63 3.63 -8.19
N SER A 79 -10.52 4.84 -8.73
CA SER A 79 -11.30 5.30 -9.88
C SER A 79 -10.37 6.00 -10.86
N LYS A 80 -10.37 5.55 -12.10
CA LYS A 80 -9.55 6.14 -13.16
C LYS A 80 -10.06 7.52 -13.55
N GLY A 81 -9.16 8.49 -13.63
CA GLY A 81 -9.44 9.85 -14.09
C GLY A 81 -9.81 9.88 -15.58
N LYS A 82 -10.78 10.73 -15.94
CA LYS A 82 -11.19 10.91 -17.33
C LYS A 82 -10.29 11.95 -17.99
N ARG A 83 -9.77 11.65 -19.22
CA ARG A 83 -9.05 12.60 -20.11
C ARG A 83 -8.05 13.51 -19.41
N GLY A 84 -7.05 12.93 -18.75
CA GLY A 84 -5.97 13.70 -18.10
C GLY A 84 -6.30 14.25 -16.71
N ALA A 85 -7.47 13.95 -16.17
CA ALA A 85 -7.74 14.14 -14.76
C ALA A 85 -6.94 13.12 -13.94
N ARG A 86 -6.61 13.49 -12.69
CA ARG A 86 -5.93 12.58 -11.77
C ARG A 86 -6.82 11.38 -11.42
N ASP A 87 -6.21 10.22 -11.27
CA ASP A 87 -6.84 9.08 -10.65
C ASP A 87 -7.22 9.40 -9.20
N ARG A 88 -8.24 8.72 -8.70
CA ARG A 88 -8.76 8.93 -7.37
C ARG A 88 -8.74 7.64 -6.57
N PHE A 89 -8.24 7.73 -5.34
CA PHE A 89 -8.32 6.69 -4.33
C PHE A 89 -9.22 7.15 -3.19
N ASP A 90 -10.38 6.54 -3.05
CA ASP A 90 -11.33 6.81 -1.97
C ASP A 90 -11.08 5.86 -0.81
N ARG A 91 -10.72 6.41 0.35
CA ARG A 91 -10.44 5.65 1.56
C ARG A 91 -11.58 5.78 2.58
N THR A 92 -12.11 4.65 3.03
CA THR A 92 -13.12 4.54 4.08
C THR A 92 -12.52 3.86 5.29
N LEU A 93 -12.64 4.47 6.47
CA LEU A 93 -12.16 3.94 7.74
C LEU A 93 -13.33 3.39 8.54
N ASP A 94 -13.30 2.12 8.89
CA ASP A 94 -14.16 1.49 9.89
C ASP A 94 -13.36 1.39 11.18
N LEU A 95 -13.73 2.20 12.15
CA LEU A 95 -13.00 2.35 13.42
C LEU A 95 -13.63 1.52 14.55
N GLY A 96 -14.77 0.86 14.28
CA GLY A 96 -15.52 0.16 15.32
C GLY A 96 -15.98 1.11 16.44
N GLU A 97 -16.00 0.59 17.65
CA GLU A 97 -16.35 1.37 18.85
C GLU A 97 -15.13 2.11 19.38
N VAL A 98 -15.14 3.44 19.23
CA VAL A 98 -14.06 4.32 19.69
C VAL A 98 -14.67 5.60 20.30
N THR A 99 -13.95 6.21 21.24
CA THR A 99 -14.33 7.53 21.79
C THR A 99 -14.22 8.62 20.73
N ALA A 100 -14.80 9.79 20.99
CA ALA A 100 -14.68 10.96 20.09
C ALA A 100 -13.20 11.37 19.91
N GLU A 101 -12.42 11.39 20.98
CA GLU A 101 -10.99 11.69 20.96
C GLU A 101 -10.20 10.68 20.12
N GLN A 102 -10.43 9.39 20.32
CA GLN A 102 -9.80 8.31 19.54
C GLN A 102 -10.14 8.44 18.05
N ARG A 103 -11.42 8.71 17.73
CA ARG A 103 -11.88 8.91 16.35
C ARG A 103 -11.13 10.07 15.68
N GLU A 104 -11.07 11.22 16.35
CA GLU A 104 -10.38 12.39 15.81
C GLU A 104 -8.90 12.13 15.60
N GLY A 105 -8.22 11.54 16.59
CA GLY A 105 -6.81 11.17 16.50
C GLY A 105 -6.53 10.19 15.37
N LEU A 106 -7.34 9.13 15.25
CA LEU A 106 -7.17 8.11 14.21
C LEU A 106 -7.41 8.67 12.79
N VAL A 107 -8.43 9.51 12.60
CA VAL A 107 -8.69 10.17 11.31
C VAL A 107 -7.54 11.11 10.94
N ARG A 108 -7.03 11.87 11.91
CA ARG A 108 -5.89 12.77 11.69
C ARG A 108 -4.64 12.02 11.28
N ILE A 109 -4.26 10.96 12.02
CA ILE A 109 -3.03 10.22 11.73
C ILE A 109 -3.14 9.40 10.43
N ALA A 110 -4.31 8.91 10.07
CA ALA A 110 -4.54 8.20 8.83
C ALA A 110 -4.12 9.02 7.58
N ARG A 111 -4.24 10.35 7.63
CA ARG A 111 -3.81 11.27 6.55
C ARG A 111 -2.29 11.43 6.48
N ARG A 112 -1.57 10.98 7.47
CA ARG A 112 -0.11 11.08 7.56
C ARG A 112 0.60 9.77 7.24
N CYS A 113 -0.12 8.75 6.78
CA CYS A 113 0.47 7.48 6.38
C CYS A 113 1.49 7.71 5.23
N PRO A 114 2.70 7.14 5.29
CA PRO A 114 3.77 7.38 4.31
C PRO A 114 3.34 7.17 2.85
N VAL A 115 2.62 6.09 2.56
CA VAL A 115 2.13 5.81 1.19
C VAL A 115 1.13 6.86 0.71
N HIS A 116 0.27 7.37 1.60
CA HIS A 116 -0.63 8.48 1.27
C HIS A 116 0.14 9.76 0.91
N LEU A 117 1.13 10.12 1.74
CA LEU A 117 1.96 11.31 1.49
C LEU A 117 2.80 11.17 0.21
N LEU A 118 3.29 9.97 -0.11
CA LEU A 118 3.98 9.69 -1.36
C LEU A 118 3.08 9.96 -2.56
N LEU A 119 1.85 9.45 -2.56
CA LEU A 119 0.89 9.63 -3.65
C LEU A 119 0.45 11.10 -3.81
N GLU A 120 0.31 11.85 -2.72
CA GLU A 120 -0.01 13.28 -2.79
C GLU A 120 1.09 14.11 -3.44
N ARG A 121 2.37 13.82 -3.07
CA ARG A 121 3.54 14.53 -3.60
C ARG A 121 3.91 14.09 -5.01
N GLY A 122 3.61 12.83 -5.37
CA GLY A 122 4.13 12.16 -6.55
C GLY A 122 5.55 11.62 -6.30
N ALA A 123 6.08 10.92 -7.29
CA ALA A 123 7.41 10.36 -7.27
C ALA A 123 8.10 10.57 -8.62
N GLU A 124 9.41 10.66 -8.63
CA GLU A 124 10.22 10.63 -9.84
C GLU A 124 10.38 9.16 -10.27
N LEU A 125 10.18 8.90 -11.55
CA LEU A 125 10.37 7.59 -12.16
C LEU A 125 11.56 7.67 -13.13
N THR A 126 12.50 6.73 -12.99
CA THR A 126 13.68 6.61 -13.85
C THR A 126 13.76 5.20 -14.42
N ASP A 127 14.25 5.07 -15.64
CA ASP A 127 14.36 3.80 -16.34
C ASP A 127 15.84 3.48 -16.63
N SER A 128 16.18 2.19 -16.52
CA SER A 128 17.49 1.66 -16.93
C SER A 128 17.33 0.24 -17.49
N VAL A 129 18.28 -0.20 -18.28
CA VAL A 129 18.34 -1.56 -18.80
C VAL A 129 19.39 -2.33 -18.01
N ALA A 130 19.01 -3.49 -17.46
CA ALA A 130 19.93 -4.34 -16.71
C ALA A 130 20.89 -5.10 -17.64
N GLU A 131 22.15 -5.19 -17.25
CA GLU A 131 23.19 -5.98 -17.94
C GLU A 131 23.36 -7.40 -17.34
N SER A 132 22.66 -7.68 -16.23
CA SER A 132 22.67 -8.95 -15.52
C SER A 132 21.28 -9.30 -14.98
N PRO A 133 21.02 -10.58 -14.59
CA PRO A 133 19.72 -10.96 -14.01
C PRO A 133 19.37 -10.13 -12.79
N LEU A 134 18.10 -9.70 -12.73
CA LEU A 134 17.56 -8.93 -11.61
C LEU A 134 17.29 -9.86 -10.42
N LEU A 135 17.66 -9.40 -9.23
CA LEU A 135 17.34 -10.06 -7.97
C LEU A 135 16.58 -9.06 -7.08
N ALA A 136 15.54 -9.54 -6.41
CA ALA A 136 14.84 -8.74 -5.40
C ALA A 136 15.75 -8.55 -4.17
N ALA A 137 15.77 -7.36 -3.61
CA ALA A 137 16.47 -7.10 -2.34
C ALA A 137 15.51 -7.28 -1.17
N VAL A 138 16.05 -7.80 -0.06
CA VAL A 138 15.32 -7.90 1.20
C VAL A 138 14.83 -6.51 1.65
N ALA A 139 13.62 -6.47 2.20
CA ALA A 139 13.00 -5.24 2.66
C ALA A 139 13.87 -4.50 3.69
N ASP A 140 14.00 -3.22 3.47
CA ASP A 140 14.61 -2.26 4.39
C ASP A 140 13.62 -1.91 5.51
N THR A 141 14.11 -1.55 6.67
CA THR A 141 13.28 -1.18 7.84
C THR A 141 12.79 0.27 7.80
N ASP A 142 13.14 1.05 6.80
CA ASP A 142 12.86 2.49 6.68
C ASP A 142 11.37 2.82 6.81
N HIS A 143 10.50 2.01 6.21
CA HIS A 143 9.06 2.24 6.26
C HIS A 143 8.49 2.21 7.69
N ALA A 144 8.96 1.30 8.53
CA ALA A 144 8.53 1.23 9.93
C ALA A 144 9.05 2.44 10.73
N ALA A 145 10.28 2.87 10.47
CA ALA A 145 10.87 4.06 11.07
C ALA A 145 10.12 5.34 10.67
N ASP A 146 9.75 5.48 9.40
CA ASP A 146 8.94 6.60 8.90
C ASP A 146 7.59 6.70 9.61
N ILE A 147 6.90 5.57 9.81
CA ILE A 147 5.63 5.54 10.54
C ILE A 147 5.84 5.95 11.99
N GLU A 148 6.89 5.45 12.64
CA GLU A 148 7.19 5.73 14.03
C GLU A 148 7.49 7.23 14.25
N GLU A 149 8.30 7.84 13.39
CA GLU A 149 8.60 9.27 13.43
C GLU A 149 7.34 10.13 13.25
N LEU A 150 6.50 9.77 12.27
CA LEU A 150 5.23 10.46 12.02
C LEU A 150 4.26 10.36 13.20
N CYS A 151 4.23 9.22 13.89
CA CYS A 151 3.41 9.05 15.08
C CYS A 151 3.90 9.92 16.24
N LYS A 152 5.22 9.99 16.47
CA LYS A 152 5.84 10.84 17.51
C LYS A 152 5.59 12.34 17.26
N ALA A 153 5.61 12.78 16.00
CA ALA A 153 5.38 14.18 15.62
C ALA A 153 3.89 14.58 15.57
N ALA A 154 2.96 13.67 15.87
CA ALA A 154 1.51 13.91 15.83
C ALA A 154 0.93 14.33 17.20
N ASP A 155 1.74 14.38 18.23
CA ASP A 155 1.44 14.91 19.56
C ASP A 155 1.67 16.41 19.61
#